data_9cc30825ccc71d23d2fa8f1d0b6a62b4
#
_entry.id   9cc30825ccc71d23d2fa8f1d0b6a62b4
#
_cell.length_a   1.000
_cell.length_b   1.000
_cell.length_c   1.000
_cell.angle_alpha   90.00
_cell.angle_beta   90.00
_cell.angle_gamma   90.00
#
_symmetry.space_group_name_H-M   'P 1'
#
loop_
_entity.id
_entity.type
_entity.pdbx_description
1 polymer ?
#
loop_
_entity_poly.entity_id
_entity_poly.type
_entity_poly.pdbx_seq_one_letter_code
_entity_poly.pdbx_strand_id
1 'polypeptide(L)'
;SYAQKNHFANLRRYSKENAALPQATKKDKRVIFMGNSITEGWVRTHPDFFKSNGYIGRGISGQTSYQFLLRFREDVINLSPALVVINAGTNDVAENTQTYNEDYTFGNIVSMAELAKANKIKVILTSVLPAAAFKWRMEIKDVPQKIKSLNDRIEAYAKANKIPFVNYYKAMVVDENQ
;
A
#
# COMPACT_ATOMS: atom_id res chain seq x y z
N SER A 1 5.51 1.86 23.28
CA SER A 1 5.83 0.72 24.16
C SER A 1 7.07 -0.02 23.66
N TYR A 2 7.66 -0.83 24.50
CA TYR A 2 8.81 -1.68 24.14
C TYR A 2 8.48 -2.60 22.96
N ALA A 3 7.28 -3.18 22.95
CA ALA A 3 6.81 -4.05 21.89
C ALA A 3 6.70 -3.31 20.53
N GLN A 4 6.23 -2.06 20.55
CA GLN A 4 6.15 -1.26 19.34
C GLN A 4 7.53 -0.94 18.74
N LYS A 5 8.52 -0.65 19.59
CA LYS A 5 9.88 -0.38 19.14
C LYS A 5 10.52 -1.59 18.45
N ASN A 6 10.19 -2.80 18.92
CA ASN A 6 10.74 -4.03 18.37
C ASN A 6 10.00 -4.54 17.14
N HIS A 7 8.83 -3.95 16.85
CA HIS A 7 7.96 -4.41 15.75
C HIS A 7 7.51 -3.26 14.85
N PHE A 8 8.42 -2.36 14.55
CA PHE A 8 8.13 -1.17 13.75
C PHE A 8 7.44 -1.51 12.42
N ALA A 9 7.98 -2.45 11.66
CA ALA A 9 7.40 -2.89 10.40
C ALA A 9 6.24 -3.85 10.58
N ASN A 10 6.12 -4.47 11.75
CA ASN A 10 5.13 -5.48 12.09
C ASN A 10 5.15 -6.69 11.14
N LEU A 11 6.32 -7.28 10.99
CA LEU A 11 6.50 -8.47 10.15
C LEU A 11 5.71 -9.69 10.67
N ARG A 12 5.36 -9.69 11.94
CA ARG A 12 4.57 -10.77 12.55
C ARG A 12 3.12 -10.80 12.08
N ARG A 13 2.60 -9.64 11.65
CA ARG A 13 1.16 -9.51 11.32
C ARG A 13 0.72 -10.57 10.33
N TYR A 14 1.52 -10.83 9.31
CA TYR A 14 1.17 -11.76 8.23
C TYR A 14 2.09 -12.97 8.15
N SER A 15 3.00 -13.17 9.11
CA SER A 15 3.99 -14.26 9.04
C SER A 15 3.35 -15.64 8.97
N LYS A 16 2.27 -15.88 9.73
CA LYS A 16 1.57 -17.17 9.73
C LYS A 16 0.84 -17.40 8.41
N GLU A 17 0.12 -16.38 7.95
CA GLU A 17 -0.61 -16.43 6.67
C GLU A 17 0.37 -16.64 5.52
N ASN A 18 1.51 -15.97 5.55
CA ASN A 18 2.55 -16.13 4.50
C ASN A 18 3.08 -17.57 4.49
N ALA A 19 3.37 -18.11 5.67
CA ALA A 19 3.88 -19.48 5.78
C ALA A 19 2.86 -20.52 5.33
N ALA A 20 1.57 -20.25 5.50
CA ALA A 20 0.49 -21.15 5.12
C ALA A 20 0.14 -21.12 3.63
N LEU A 21 0.60 -20.10 2.89
CA LEU A 21 0.32 -19.99 1.46
C LEU A 21 1.05 -21.08 0.69
N PRO A 22 0.38 -21.73 -0.29
CA PRO A 22 1.06 -22.65 -1.19
C PRO A 22 2.17 -21.89 -1.97
N GLN A 23 3.23 -22.60 -2.32
CA GLN A 23 4.21 -22.04 -3.22
C GLN A 23 3.54 -21.67 -4.54
N ALA A 24 3.87 -20.47 -5.05
CA ALA A 24 3.30 -19.95 -6.26
C ALA A 24 4.39 -19.62 -7.26
N THR A 25 4.01 -19.66 -8.55
CA THR A 25 4.80 -19.09 -9.64
C THR A 25 4.02 -17.92 -10.23
N LYS A 26 4.64 -17.16 -11.12
CA LYS A 26 3.94 -16.06 -11.81
C LYS A 26 2.72 -16.54 -12.61
N LYS A 27 2.72 -17.81 -13.02
CA LYS A 27 1.59 -18.43 -13.75
C LYS A 27 0.34 -18.53 -12.91
N ASP A 28 0.46 -18.60 -11.59
CA ASP A 28 -0.68 -18.68 -10.68
C ASP A 28 -1.42 -17.35 -10.55
N LYS A 29 -0.88 -16.27 -11.13
CA LYS A 29 -1.49 -14.94 -11.21
C LYS A 29 -1.91 -14.37 -9.84
N ARG A 30 -1.12 -14.68 -8.80
CA ARG A 30 -1.37 -14.13 -7.46
C ARG A 30 -1.25 -12.61 -7.49
N VAL A 31 -2.21 -11.92 -6.88
CA VAL A 31 -2.22 -10.47 -6.76
C VAL A 31 -2.19 -10.10 -5.29
N ILE A 32 -1.24 -9.23 -4.92
CA ILE A 32 -1.11 -8.75 -3.55
C ILE A 32 -1.49 -7.27 -3.50
N PHE A 33 -2.29 -6.91 -2.49
CA PHE A 33 -2.65 -5.54 -2.18
C PHE A 33 -1.84 -5.09 -0.96
N MET A 34 -0.86 -4.22 -1.19
CA MET A 34 -0.05 -3.61 -0.14
C MET A 34 -0.69 -2.27 0.25
N GLY A 35 -1.02 -2.10 1.52
CA GLY A 35 -1.67 -0.88 1.95
C GLY A 35 -1.81 -0.75 3.46
N ASN A 36 -2.65 0.21 3.85
CA ASN A 36 -2.92 0.55 5.25
C ASN A 36 -4.32 0.07 5.69
N SER A 37 -5.01 0.86 6.51
CA SER A 37 -6.33 0.52 7.05
C SER A 37 -7.39 0.33 5.96
N ILE A 38 -7.29 1.04 4.85
CA ILE A 38 -8.25 0.92 3.74
C ILE A 38 -8.17 -0.49 3.14
N THR A 39 -6.96 -0.96 2.85
CA THR A 39 -6.73 -2.32 2.33
C THR A 39 -7.13 -3.37 3.36
N GLU A 40 -6.72 -3.20 4.62
CA GLU A 40 -7.06 -4.12 5.70
C GLU A 40 -8.57 -4.22 5.87
N GLY A 41 -9.27 -3.08 5.87
CA GLY A 41 -10.71 -3.02 5.99
C GLY A 41 -11.44 -3.64 4.81
N TRP A 42 -10.93 -3.44 3.60
CA TRP A 42 -11.53 -4.00 2.39
C TRP A 42 -11.52 -5.54 2.42
N VAL A 43 -10.38 -6.13 2.80
CA VAL A 43 -10.28 -7.60 2.97
C VAL A 43 -11.27 -8.09 4.02
N ARG A 44 -11.40 -7.37 5.15
CA ARG A 44 -12.30 -7.75 6.24
C ARG A 44 -13.77 -7.69 5.82
N THR A 45 -14.15 -6.70 5.02
CA THR A 45 -15.55 -6.50 4.62
C THR A 45 -15.93 -7.27 3.37
N HIS A 46 -14.97 -7.65 2.52
CA HIS A 46 -15.19 -8.33 1.25
C HIS A 46 -14.27 -9.56 1.09
N PRO A 47 -14.27 -10.48 2.09
CA PRO A 47 -13.33 -11.62 2.05
C PRO A 47 -13.54 -12.54 0.86
N ASP A 48 -14.80 -12.75 0.44
CA ASP A 48 -15.12 -13.62 -0.70
C ASP A 48 -14.63 -13.06 -2.02
N PHE A 49 -14.69 -11.73 -2.18
CA PHE A 49 -14.17 -11.04 -3.36
C PHE A 49 -12.66 -11.28 -3.50
N PHE A 50 -11.91 -11.14 -2.39
CA PHE A 50 -10.48 -11.40 -2.40
C PHE A 50 -10.18 -12.85 -2.72
N LYS A 51 -10.86 -13.77 -2.03
CA LYS A 51 -10.62 -15.21 -2.18
C LYS A 51 -10.96 -15.70 -3.58
N SER A 52 -12.12 -15.31 -4.12
CA SER A 52 -12.58 -15.80 -5.43
C SER A 52 -11.72 -15.26 -6.58
N ASN A 53 -11.04 -14.13 -6.41
CA ASN A 53 -10.18 -13.54 -7.42
C ASN A 53 -8.70 -13.91 -7.24
N GLY A 54 -8.36 -14.68 -6.22
CA GLY A 54 -6.96 -14.98 -5.90
C GLY A 54 -6.21 -13.77 -5.39
N TYR A 55 -6.90 -12.81 -4.77
CA TYR A 55 -6.32 -11.60 -4.21
C TYR A 55 -5.91 -11.82 -2.76
N ILE A 56 -4.76 -11.27 -2.40
CA ILE A 56 -4.21 -11.40 -1.05
C ILE A 56 -3.98 -10.00 -0.51
N GLY A 57 -4.66 -9.67 0.59
CA GLY A 57 -4.49 -8.39 1.25
C GLY A 57 -3.32 -8.42 2.23
N ARG A 58 -2.50 -7.39 2.17
CA ARG A 58 -1.38 -7.18 3.10
C ARG A 58 -1.42 -5.77 3.66
N GLY A 59 -2.62 -5.32 4.02
CA GLY A 59 -2.81 -4.02 4.65
C GLY A 59 -2.58 -4.07 6.15
N ILE A 60 -1.98 -3.00 6.70
CA ILE A 60 -1.82 -2.83 8.15
C ILE A 60 -2.20 -1.40 8.50
N SER A 61 -3.21 -1.25 9.36
CA SER A 61 -3.71 0.05 9.79
C SER A 61 -2.58 0.92 10.38
N GLY A 62 -2.59 2.20 10.03
CA GLY A 62 -1.67 3.19 10.59
C GLY A 62 -0.28 3.20 9.97
N GLN A 63 0.06 2.25 9.11
CA GLN A 63 1.40 2.17 8.56
C GLN A 63 1.68 3.22 7.49
N THR A 64 2.93 3.66 7.46
CA THR A 64 3.50 4.58 6.47
C THR A 64 4.25 3.81 5.39
N SER A 65 4.67 4.52 4.34
CA SER A 65 5.48 3.96 3.27
C SER A 65 6.81 3.38 3.76
N TYR A 66 7.37 3.91 4.85
CA TYR A 66 8.61 3.39 5.45
C TYR A 66 8.41 1.97 5.95
N GLN A 67 7.31 1.72 6.63
CA GLN A 67 6.96 0.40 7.15
C GLN A 67 6.62 -0.57 6.03
N PHE A 68 5.92 -0.11 4.99
CA PHE A 68 5.65 -0.91 3.80
C PHE A 68 6.95 -1.39 3.16
N LEU A 69 7.90 -0.48 2.98
CA LEU A 69 9.18 -0.81 2.34
C LEU A 69 9.94 -1.87 3.15
N LEU A 70 9.95 -1.75 4.48
CA LEU A 70 10.63 -2.71 5.34
C LEU A 70 10.02 -4.12 5.27
N ARG A 71 8.70 -4.24 5.04
CA ARG A 71 8.04 -5.54 4.96
C ARG A 71 7.76 -6.01 3.53
N PHE A 72 8.24 -5.26 2.53
CA PHE A 72 7.95 -5.57 1.13
C PHE A 72 8.49 -6.93 0.70
N ARG A 73 9.66 -7.31 1.18
CA ARG A 73 10.24 -8.62 0.86
C ARG A 73 9.41 -9.76 1.42
N GLU A 74 9.07 -9.70 2.71
CA GLU A 74 8.35 -10.80 3.38
C GLU A 74 6.89 -10.90 2.93
N ASP A 75 6.23 -9.76 2.73
CA ASP A 75 4.80 -9.73 2.47
C ASP A 75 4.45 -9.65 0.98
N VAL A 76 5.42 -9.40 0.11
CA VAL A 76 5.20 -9.31 -1.34
C VAL A 76 6.16 -10.20 -2.11
N ILE A 77 7.45 -9.86 -2.11
CA ILE A 77 8.44 -10.51 -3.00
C ILE A 77 8.49 -12.01 -2.78
N ASN A 78 8.59 -12.45 -1.53
CA ASN A 78 8.73 -13.86 -1.19
C ASN A 78 7.47 -14.68 -1.49
N LEU A 79 6.35 -14.03 -1.74
CA LEU A 79 5.09 -14.70 -2.06
C LEU A 79 4.92 -14.95 -3.56
N SER A 80 5.88 -14.51 -4.37
CA SER A 80 5.92 -14.71 -5.83
C SER A 80 4.64 -14.27 -6.56
N PRO A 81 4.11 -13.06 -6.31
CA PRO A 81 2.91 -12.63 -7.01
C PRO A 81 3.22 -12.27 -8.47
N ALA A 82 2.20 -12.31 -9.31
CA ALA A 82 2.28 -11.78 -10.66
C ALA A 82 2.14 -10.25 -10.66
N LEU A 83 1.43 -9.71 -9.67
CA LEU A 83 1.08 -8.28 -9.60
C LEU A 83 0.98 -7.83 -8.15
N VAL A 84 1.45 -6.63 -7.87
CA VAL A 84 1.22 -5.95 -6.60
C VAL A 84 0.53 -4.62 -6.84
N VAL A 85 -0.51 -4.35 -6.05
CA VAL A 85 -1.19 -3.05 -6.02
C VAL A 85 -0.70 -2.33 -4.77
N ILE A 86 -0.12 -1.14 -4.93
CA ILE A 86 0.46 -0.37 -3.82
C ILE A 86 -0.36 0.88 -3.59
N ASN A 87 -0.95 0.97 -2.39
CA ASN A 87 -1.63 2.17 -1.92
C ASN A 87 -0.90 2.70 -0.69
N ALA A 88 -0.09 3.74 -0.86
CA ALA A 88 0.79 4.27 0.17
C ALA A 88 0.76 5.79 0.20
N GLY A 89 0.93 6.37 1.38
CA GLY A 89 1.14 7.79 1.56
C GLY A 89 0.22 8.49 2.54
N THR A 90 -0.99 7.99 2.79
CA THR A 90 -1.94 8.62 3.71
C THR A 90 -1.33 8.88 5.09
N ASN A 91 -0.77 7.84 5.69
CA ASN A 91 -0.23 7.92 7.04
C ASN A 91 1.11 8.63 7.09
N ASP A 92 1.81 8.74 5.97
CA ASP A 92 2.98 9.59 5.82
C ASP A 92 2.59 11.06 5.97
N VAL A 93 1.55 11.49 5.25
CA VAL A 93 1.03 12.86 5.35
C VAL A 93 0.52 13.13 6.76
N ALA A 94 -0.08 12.13 7.42
CA ALA A 94 -0.53 12.23 8.81
C ALA A 94 0.61 12.19 9.83
N GLU A 95 1.85 12.02 9.39
CA GLU A 95 3.05 12.00 10.23
C GLU A 95 3.01 10.91 11.32
N ASN A 96 2.51 9.73 10.96
CA ASN A 96 2.37 8.63 11.92
C ASN A 96 3.72 8.09 12.42
N THR A 97 4.77 8.19 11.63
CA THR A 97 6.10 7.70 12.02
C THR A 97 7.15 8.78 12.10
N GLN A 98 7.00 9.86 11.33
CA GLN A 98 7.95 10.97 11.33
C GLN A 98 7.35 12.18 10.63
N THR A 99 8.00 13.32 10.74
CA THR A 99 7.63 14.54 10.01
C THR A 99 7.52 14.22 8.51
N TYR A 100 6.44 14.69 7.87
CA TYR A 100 6.21 14.42 6.47
C TYR A 100 7.27 15.11 5.59
N ASN A 101 7.85 14.31 4.70
CA ASN A 101 8.74 14.79 3.65
C ASN A 101 8.31 14.11 2.37
N GLU A 102 7.76 14.87 1.42
CA GLU A 102 7.22 14.31 0.18
C GLU A 102 8.27 13.54 -0.62
N ASP A 103 9.51 14.06 -0.68
CA ASP A 103 10.58 13.38 -1.42
C ASP A 103 10.87 12.00 -0.85
N TYR A 104 10.89 11.87 0.47
CA TYR A 104 11.15 10.58 1.11
C TYR A 104 9.98 9.61 0.92
N THR A 105 8.76 10.09 1.10
CA THR A 105 7.56 9.26 0.88
C THR A 105 7.48 8.77 -0.56
N PHE A 106 7.65 9.68 -1.51
CA PHE A 106 7.67 9.34 -2.92
C PHE A 106 8.82 8.38 -3.23
N GLY A 107 10.00 8.61 -2.67
CA GLY A 107 11.16 7.73 -2.82
C GLY A 107 10.88 6.32 -2.33
N ASN A 108 10.18 6.15 -1.21
CA ASN A 108 9.78 4.84 -0.71
C ASN A 108 8.86 4.12 -1.68
N ILE A 109 7.92 4.84 -2.29
CA ILE A 109 7.01 4.27 -3.29
C ILE A 109 7.79 3.83 -4.53
N VAL A 110 8.69 4.67 -5.02
CA VAL A 110 9.57 4.35 -6.16
C VAL A 110 10.41 3.12 -5.84
N SER A 111 10.99 3.04 -4.64
CA SER A 111 11.80 1.89 -4.22
C SER A 111 10.99 0.60 -4.26
N MET A 112 9.73 0.62 -3.80
CA MET A 112 8.88 -0.56 -3.88
C MET A 112 8.58 -0.96 -5.33
N ALA A 113 8.29 0.02 -6.19
CA ALA A 113 8.06 -0.24 -7.61
C ALA A 113 9.31 -0.83 -8.29
N GLU A 114 10.48 -0.31 -7.96
CA GLU A 114 11.75 -0.81 -8.51
C GLU A 114 12.06 -2.22 -8.01
N LEU A 115 11.81 -2.50 -6.72
CA LEU A 115 11.97 -3.84 -6.16
C LEU A 115 11.03 -4.84 -6.82
N ALA A 116 9.78 -4.45 -7.04
CA ALA A 116 8.81 -5.30 -7.73
C ALA A 116 9.29 -5.62 -9.15
N LYS A 117 9.70 -4.61 -9.90
CA LYS A 117 10.20 -4.77 -11.26
C LYS A 117 11.44 -5.68 -11.30
N ALA A 118 12.38 -5.50 -10.38
CA ALA A 118 13.59 -6.32 -10.29
C ALA A 118 13.25 -7.79 -10.03
N ASN A 119 12.12 -8.08 -9.42
CA ASN A 119 11.64 -9.43 -9.14
C ASN A 119 10.54 -9.88 -10.12
N LYS A 120 10.40 -9.19 -11.25
CA LYS A 120 9.43 -9.52 -12.32
C LYS A 120 8.00 -9.50 -11.85
N ILE A 121 7.69 -8.64 -10.91
CA ILE A 121 6.34 -8.41 -10.39
C ILE A 121 5.79 -7.15 -11.05
N LYS A 122 4.64 -7.26 -11.70
CA LYS A 122 3.95 -6.09 -12.24
C LYS A 122 3.42 -5.23 -11.12
N VAL A 123 3.31 -3.93 -11.36
CA VAL A 123 2.87 -2.96 -10.36
C VAL A 123 1.67 -2.18 -10.85
N ILE A 124 0.73 -1.93 -9.96
CA ILE A 124 -0.29 -0.90 -10.09
C ILE A 124 -0.08 0.06 -8.92
N LEU A 125 -0.01 1.35 -9.21
CA LEU A 125 0.04 2.39 -8.20
C LEU A 125 -1.32 3.06 -8.09
N THR A 126 -1.72 3.44 -6.88
CA THR A 126 -3.01 4.09 -6.65
C THR A 126 -2.82 5.48 -6.07
N SER A 127 -3.83 6.31 -6.23
CA SER A 127 -3.86 7.60 -5.55
C SER A 127 -4.08 7.43 -4.05
N VAL A 128 -3.55 8.38 -3.27
CA VAL A 128 -3.93 8.58 -1.88
C VAL A 128 -5.34 9.17 -1.86
N LEU A 129 -6.21 8.67 -0.99
CA LEU A 129 -7.58 9.18 -0.87
C LEU A 129 -7.56 10.63 -0.39
N PRO A 130 -8.43 11.49 -0.96
CA PRO A 130 -8.54 12.86 -0.50
C PRO A 130 -9.00 12.93 0.96
N ALA A 131 -8.44 13.88 1.70
CA ALA A 131 -8.85 14.19 3.07
C ALA A 131 -8.68 15.69 3.29
N ALA A 132 -9.63 16.29 4.02
CA ALA A 132 -9.54 17.69 4.40
C ALA A 132 -8.59 17.87 5.58
N ALA A 133 -8.59 16.90 6.50
CA ALA A 133 -7.76 16.86 7.70
C ALA A 133 -7.78 15.44 8.25
N PHE A 134 -6.92 15.17 9.22
CA PHE A 134 -6.93 13.89 9.94
C PHE A 134 -7.51 14.11 11.34
N LYS A 135 -8.56 13.37 11.68
CA LYS A 135 -9.25 13.51 12.98
C LYS A 135 -8.33 13.23 14.16
N TRP A 136 -7.37 12.32 14.01
CA TRP A 136 -6.42 11.95 15.05
C TRP A 136 -5.18 12.84 15.11
N ARG A 137 -5.01 13.72 14.13
CA ARG A 137 -3.84 14.61 14.01
C ARG A 137 -4.26 15.96 13.43
N MET A 138 -5.13 16.67 14.15
CA MET A 138 -5.70 17.94 13.66
C MET A 138 -4.64 19.05 13.51
N GLU A 139 -3.48 18.91 14.12
CA GLU A 139 -2.38 19.86 13.99
C GLU A 139 -1.69 19.81 12.61
N ILE A 140 -1.88 18.75 11.84
CA ILE A 140 -1.33 18.66 10.48
C ILE A 140 -2.09 19.61 9.57
N LYS A 141 -1.35 20.51 8.92
CA LYS A 141 -1.90 21.54 8.04
C LYS A 141 -1.74 21.17 6.58
N ASP A 142 -2.54 21.83 5.74
CA ASP A 142 -2.44 21.74 4.28
C ASP A 142 -2.55 20.31 3.75
N VAL A 143 -3.40 19.49 4.39
CA VAL A 143 -3.57 18.08 4.03
C VAL A 143 -4.01 17.92 2.57
N PRO A 144 -5.05 18.62 2.07
CA PRO A 144 -5.46 18.47 0.66
C PRO A 144 -4.35 18.78 -0.33
N GLN A 145 -3.57 19.83 -0.07
CA GLN A 145 -2.47 20.25 -0.95
C GLN A 145 -1.34 19.24 -0.95
N LYS A 146 -1.00 18.69 0.22
CA LYS A 146 0.03 17.66 0.37
C LYS A 146 -0.36 16.38 -0.38
N ILE A 147 -1.61 15.95 -0.23
CA ILE A 147 -2.14 14.76 -0.91
C ILE A 147 -2.12 14.98 -2.43
N LYS A 148 -2.58 16.14 -2.89
CA LYS A 148 -2.58 16.46 -4.33
C LYS A 148 -1.17 16.43 -4.91
N SER A 149 -0.23 17.07 -4.24
CA SER A 149 1.17 17.12 -4.69
C SER A 149 1.77 15.71 -4.79
N LEU A 150 1.55 14.89 -3.78
CA LEU A 150 2.04 13.51 -3.78
C LEU A 150 1.38 12.69 -4.90
N ASN A 151 0.06 12.79 -5.06
CA ASN A 151 -0.67 12.09 -6.11
C ASN A 151 -0.20 12.49 -7.51
N ASP A 152 0.05 13.78 -7.73
CA ASP A 152 0.56 14.25 -9.02
C ASP A 152 1.92 13.61 -9.34
N ARG A 153 2.80 13.46 -8.34
CA ARG A 153 4.10 12.83 -8.51
C ARG A 153 3.98 11.32 -8.78
N ILE A 154 3.11 10.64 -8.03
CA ILE A 154 2.87 9.20 -8.24
C ILE A 154 2.34 8.95 -9.64
N GLU A 155 1.35 9.73 -10.07
CA GLU A 155 0.75 9.61 -11.41
C GLU A 155 1.78 9.86 -12.50
N ALA A 156 2.58 10.91 -12.37
CA ALA A 156 3.62 11.24 -13.36
C ALA A 156 4.68 10.14 -13.46
N TYR A 157 5.10 9.59 -12.32
CA TYR A 157 6.05 8.48 -12.27
C TYR A 157 5.47 7.23 -12.92
N ALA A 158 4.22 6.91 -12.60
CA ALA A 158 3.54 5.75 -13.18
C ALA A 158 3.46 5.87 -14.70
N LYS A 159 3.05 7.04 -15.21
CA LYS A 159 2.96 7.29 -16.64
C LYS A 159 4.33 7.16 -17.31
N ALA A 160 5.37 7.75 -16.74
CA ALA A 160 6.73 7.70 -17.31
C ALA A 160 7.28 6.28 -17.36
N ASN A 161 6.85 5.40 -16.46
CA ASN A 161 7.34 4.03 -16.33
C ASN A 161 6.34 2.98 -16.83
N LYS A 162 5.28 3.40 -17.52
CA LYS A 162 4.24 2.51 -18.07
C LYS A 162 3.59 1.64 -16.99
N ILE A 163 3.42 2.19 -15.81
CA ILE A 163 2.73 1.56 -14.70
C ILE A 163 1.30 2.09 -14.68
N PRO A 164 0.27 1.21 -14.62
CA PRO A 164 -1.10 1.69 -14.44
C PRO A 164 -1.26 2.47 -13.14
N PHE A 165 -1.95 3.59 -13.24
CA PHE A 165 -2.31 4.41 -12.08
C PHE A 165 -3.81 4.41 -11.92
N VAL A 166 -4.29 3.99 -10.74
CA VAL A 166 -5.72 3.89 -10.45
C VAL A 166 -6.13 4.99 -9.48
N ASN A 167 -7.16 5.74 -9.84
CA ASN A 167 -7.77 6.67 -8.90
C ASN A 167 -8.60 5.86 -7.91
N TYR A 168 -8.03 5.63 -6.74
CA TYR A 168 -8.60 4.75 -5.73
C TYR A 168 -9.94 5.27 -5.20
N TYR A 169 -10.09 6.58 -5.09
CA TYR A 169 -11.33 7.20 -4.64
C TYR A 169 -12.48 6.87 -5.59
N LYS A 170 -12.29 7.06 -6.90
CA LYS A 170 -13.32 6.75 -7.89
C LYS A 170 -13.72 5.27 -7.87
N ALA A 171 -12.72 4.38 -7.78
CA ALA A 171 -12.97 2.94 -7.74
C ALA A 171 -13.79 2.54 -6.51
N MET A 172 -13.47 3.11 -5.34
CA MET A 172 -14.17 2.79 -4.09
C MET A 172 -15.58 3.38 -4.04
N VAL A 173 -15.79 4.58 -4.59
CA VAL A 173 -17.12 5.19 -4.63
C VAL A 173 -18.07 4.37 -5.50
N VAL A 174 -17.59 3.84 -6.63
CA VAL A 174 -18.39 2.94 -7.48
C VAL A 174 -18.79 1.67 -6.73
N ASP A 175 -17.86 1.10 -5.96
CA ASP A 175 -18.11 -0.12 -5.17
C ASP A 175 -19.14 0.12 -4.06
N GLU A 176 -19.10 1.28 -3.40
CA GLU A 176 -20.06 1.63 -2.34
C GLU A 176 -21.49 1.85 -2.85
N ASN A 177 -21.65 2.17 -4.13
CA ASN A 177 -22.95 2.46 -4.74
C ASN A 177 -23.55 1.26 -5.48
N GLN A 178 -22.93 0.11 -5.43
CA GLN A 178 -23.42 -1.17 -5.93
C GLN A 178 -23.95 -2.05 -4.81
#